data_a29c9ec7fa55c962be50f37321fc909f
#
_entry.id   a29c9ec7fa55c962be50f37321fc909f
#
_cell.length_a   1.000
_cell.length_b   1.000
_cell.length_c   1.000
_cell.angle_alpha   90.00
_cell.angle_beta   90.00
_cell.angle_gamma   90.00
#
_symmetry.space_group_name_H-M   'P 1'
#
loop_
_entity.id
_entity.type
_entity.pdbx_description
1 polymer ?
#
loop_
_entity_poly.entity_id
_entity_poly.type
_entity_poly.pdbx_seq_one_letter_code
_entity_poly.pdbx_strand_id
1 'polypeptide(L)'
;MATVSLSIDEIYKLANKTLLANGCDQETADILSELITNAERDGSLSHGLFRLPAYVSGLKSGKINGKQKPDIKKLTPSVIKADGKNCLAPVVLNKSIPELVKAAKENGVAVLAIINSHHMAAMWPETEKIAEEGLVAFACTSYKPAVAPAGAIKPLFGTNPISFAWPRKNNTPVVYDMATASMAMGEVQVAKREGHKVPLGTGLTKDGKDTTDPAEIADGGVLLPFGGYKGSGIAMTVSYTHLTLPTKRIV
;
A
#
# COMPACT_ATOMS: atom_id res chain seq x y z
N MET A 1 -3.78 25.69 -9.05
CA MET A 1 -3.00 25.12 -10.16
C MET A 1 -3.92 24.82 -11.33
N ALA A 2 -3.43 24.84 -12.57
CA ALA A 2 -4.24 24.39 -13.71
C ALA A 2 -4.48 22.87 -13.56
N THR A 3 -5.72 22.44 -13.63
CA THR A 3 -6.11 21.03 -13.66
C THR A 3 -6.22 20.57 -15.12
N VAL A 4 -5.77 19.36 -15.40
CA VAL A 4 -5.91 18.70 -16.70
C VAL A 4 -6.83 17.51 -16.51
N SER A 5 -7.85 17.41 -17.36
CA SER A 5 -8.75 16.25 -17.39
C SER A 5 -8.20 15.24 -18.36
N LEU A 6 -8.03 13.99 -17.89
CA LEU A 6 -7.58 12.86 -18.69
C LEU A 6 -8.63 11.74 -18.65
N SER A 7 -8.83 11.06 -19.75
CA SER A 7 -9.59 9.82 -19.76
C SER A 7 -8.83 8.68 -19.07
N ILE A 8 -9.54 7.66 -18.64
CA ILE A 8 -8.95 6.44 -18.03
C ILE A 8 -7.90 5.81 -18.95
N ASP A 9 -8.16 5.77 -20.25
CA ASP A 9 -7.22 5.24 -21.24
C ASP A 9 -5.95 6.11 -21.39
N GLU A 10 -6.08 7.44 -21.33
CA GLU A 10 -4.94 8.34 -21.35
C GLU A 10 -4.07 8.20 -20.10
N ILE A 11 -4.69 8.02 -18.94
CA ILE A 11 -3.97 7.76 -17.67
C ILE A 11 -3.16 6.47 -17.77
N TYR A 12 -3.78 5.38 -18.26
CA TYR A 12 -3.10 4.11 -18.46
C TYR A 12 -1.91 4.26 -19.43
N LYS A 13 -2.11 4.85 -20.58
CA LYS A 13 -1.07 5.06 -21.59
C LYS A 13 0.08 5.92 -21.08
N LEU A 14 -0.22 6.98 -20.32
CA LEU A 14 0.80 7.85 -19.71
C LEU A 14 1.64 7.08 -18.70
N ALA A 15 1.02 6.32 -17.79
CA ALA A 15 1.71 5.51 -16.81
C ALA A 15 2.57 4.44 -17.48
N ASN A 16 2.01 3.68 -18.43
CA ASN A 16 2.69 2.59 -19.12
C ASN A 16 3.90 3.07 -19.89
N LYS A 17 3.75 4.08 -20.73
CA LYS A 17 4.85 4.69 -21.48
C LYS A 17 5.96 5.20 -20.55
N THR A 18 5.58 5.82 -19.42
CA THR A 18 6.55 6.35 -18.47
C THR A 18 7.34 5.23 -17.78
N LEU A 19 6.67 4.16 -17.36
CA LEU A 19 7.31 3.02 -16.70
C LEU A 19 8.24 2.25 -17.63
N LEU A 20 7.82 1.99 -18.88
CA LEU A 20 8.66 1.38 -19.91
C LEU A 20 9.91 2.21 -20.20
N ALA A 21 9.75 3.53 -20.37
CA ALA A 21 10.87 4.44 -20.64
C ALA A 21 11.86 4.54 -19.47
N ASN A 22 11.48 4.11 -18.26
CA ASN A 22 12.32 4.14 -17.06
C ASN A 22 12.75 2.76 -16.56
N GLY A 23 12.67 1.73 -17.41
CA GLY A 23 13.33 0.44 -17.17
C GLY A 23 12.44 -0.68 -16.67
N CYS A 24 11.13 -0.54 -16.66
CA CYS A 24 10.21 -1.68 -16.48
C CYS A 24 10.19 -2.54 -17.74
N ASP A 25 9.96 -3.84 -17.58
CA ASP A 25 9.48 -4.67 -18.68
C ASP A 25 7.97 -4.45 -18.91
N GLN A 26 7.45 -5.01 -20.01
CA GLN A 26 6.05 -4.78 -20.40
C GLN A 26 5.08 -5.28 -19.31
N GLU A 27 5.30 -6.47 -18.75
CA GLU A 27 4.43 -7.04 -17.74
C GLU A 27 4.38 -6.18 -16.46
N THR A 28 5.53 -5.73 -15.99
CA THR A 28 5.60 -4.83 -14.82
C THR A 28 4.90 -3.49 -15.10
N ALA A 29 5.13 -2.94 -16.29
CA ALA A 29 4.50 -1.68 -16.69
C ALA A 29 2.97 -1.83 -16.78
N ASP A 30 2.46 -2.93 -17.32
CA ASP A 30 1.01 -3.18 -17.44
C ASP A 30 0.35 -3.31 -16.06
N ILE A 31 0.92 -4.12 -15.16
CA ILE A 31 0.41 -4.30 -13.79
C ILE A 31 0.33 -2.97 -13.04
N LEU A 32 1.39 -2.18 -13.11
CA LEU A 32 1.43 -0.89 -12.40
C LEU A 32 0.52 0.16 -13.02
N SER A 33 0.41 0.16 -14.36
CA SER A 33 -0.47 1.10 -15.05
C SER A 33 -1.93 0.82 -14.77
N GLU A 34 -2.34 -0.44 -14.72
CA GLU A 34 -3.68 -0.84 -14.28
C GLU A 34 -3.97 -0.37 -12.86
N LEU A 35 -3.02 -0.60 -11.93
CA LEU A 35 -3.15 -0.19 -10.54
C LEU A 35 -3.29 1.33 -10.37
N ILE A 36 -2.42 2.10 -11.05
CA ILE A 36 -2.47 3.57 -11.04
C ILE A 36 -3.80 4.06 -11.61
N THR A 37 -4.24 3.47 -12.71
CA THR A 37 -5.48 3.84 -13.39
C THR A 37 -6.70 3.54 -12.52
N ASN A 38 -6.73 2.39 -11.86
CA ASN A 38 -7.79 2.03 -10.92
C ASN A 38 -7.83 3.00 -9.73
N ALA A 39 -6.67 3.40 -9.21
CA ALA A 39 -6.60 4.37 -8.12
C ALA A 39 -7.16 5.76 -8.51
N GLU A 40 -6.88 6.22 -9.74
CA GLU A 40 -7.45 7.47 -10.26
C GLU A 40 -8.97 7.35 -10.50
N ARG A 41 -9.42 6.24 -11.11
CA ARG A 41 -10.83 5.97 -11.34
C ARG A 41 -11.64 5.97 -10.03
N ASP A 42 -11.08 5.40 -8.97
CA ASP A 42 -11.74 5.23 -7.68
C ASP A 42 -11.52 6.43 -6.74
N GLY A 43 -10.88 7.51 -7.23
CA GLY A 43 -10.68 8.75 -6.48
C GLY A 43 -9.56 8.71 -5.44
N SER A 44 -8.73 7.65 -5.43
CA SER A 44 -7.58 7.53 -4.54
C SER A 44 -6.34 8.21 -5.12
N LEU A 45 -6.40 9.51 -5.33
CA LEU A 45 -5.39 10.31 -6.05
C LEU A 45 -3.99 10.17 -5.46
N SER A 46 -3.88 9.98 -4.14
CA SER A 46 -2.59 9.76 -3.46
C SER A 46 -1.91 8.44 -3.83
N HIS A 47 -2.61 7.51 -4.51
CA HIS A 47 -2.12 6.22 -4.96
C HIS A 47 -2.18 6.04 -6.50
N GLY A 48 -2.66 7.06 -7.22
CA GLY A 48 -2.71 7.14 -8.66
C GLY A 48 -1.44 7.71 -9.29
N LEU A 49 -1.58 8.60 -10.28
CA LEU A 49 -0.48 9.27 -10.98
C LEU A 49 0.49 10.01 -10.03
N PHE A 50 0.00 10.43 -8.86
CA PHE A 50 0.84 11.01 -7.81
C PHE A 50 2.04 10.12 -7.44
N ARG A 51 1.92 8.79 -7.56
CA ARG A 51 3.00 7.84 -7.25
C ARG A 51 4.01 7.65 -8.37
N LEU A 52 3.66 8.00 -9.60
CA LEU A 52 4.51 7.74 -10.77
C LEU A 52 5.93 8.33 -10.64
N PRO A 53 6.12 9.58 -10.16
CA PRO A 53 7.46 10.11 -9.91
C PRO A 53 8.29 9.29 -8.90
N ALA A 54 7.65 8.73 -7.88
CA ALA A 54 8.34 7.90 -6.88
C ALA A 54 8.78 6.54 -7.48
N TYR A 55 7.95 5.92 -8.31
CA TYR A 55 8.34 4.73 -9.08
C TYR A 55 9.53 5.01 -9.99
N VAL A 56 9.47 6.08 -10.77
CA VAL A 56 10.57 6.50 -11.65
C VAL A 56 11.87 6.76 -10.88
N SER A 57 11.79 7.45 -9.73
CA SER A 57 12.95 7.70 -8.88
C SER A 57 13.56 6.40 -8.33
N GLY A 58 12.71 5.47 -7.89
CA GLY A 58 13.14 4.14 -7.41
C GLY A 58 13.84 3.31 -8.49
N LEU A 59 13.29 3.31 -9.71
CA LEU A 59 13.88 2.64 -10.87
C LEU A 59 15.23 3.25 -11.26
N LYS A 60 15.30 4.57 -11.40
CA LYS A 60 16.54 5.29 -11.77
C LYS A 60 17.65 5.14 -10.73
N SER A 61 17.31 5.07 -9.45
CA SER A 61 18.29 4.87 -8.37
C SER A 61 18.77 3.42 -8.22
N GLY A 62 18.19 2.48 -8.97
CA GLY A 62 18.48 1.04 -8.83
C GLY A 62 17.94 0.39 -7.57
N LYS A 63 17.19 1.11 -6.73
CA LYS A 63 16.51 0.54 -5.54
C LYS A 63 15.39 -0.41 -5.93
N ILE A 64 14.73 -0.14 -7.06
CA ILE A 64 13.67 -0.96 -7.63
C ILE A 64 14.19 -1.60 -8.90
N ASN A 65 13.98 -2.90 -9.04
CA ASN A 65 14.24 -3.61 -10.27
C ASN A 65 12.92 -3.84 -11.03
N GLY A 66 12.72 -3.08 -12.11
CA GLY A 66 11.51 -3.12 -12.93
C GLY A 66 11.36 -4.33 -13.86
N LYS A 67 12.35 -5.24 -13.87
CA LYS A 67 12.36 -6.45 -14.72
C LYS A 67 12.46 -7.73 -13.91
N GLN A 68 12.67 -7.61 -12.59
CA GLN A 68 12.88 -8.75 -11.73
C GLN A 68 11.60 -9.53 -11.53
N LYS A 69 11.71 -10.85 -11.52
CA LYS A 69 10.61 -11.75 -11.17
C LYS A 69 10.79 -12.25 -9.73
N PRO A 70 9.70 -12.38 -8.95
CA PRO A 70 9.77 -12.90 -7.59
C PRO A 70 10.13 -14.38 -7.57
N ASP A 71 10.76 -14.83 -6.49
CA ASP A 71 10.95 -16.23 -6.16
C ASP A 71 9.86 -16.66 -5.16
N ILE A 72 8.94 -17.52 -5.62
CA ILE A 72 7.76 -17.93 -4.86
C ILE A 72 7.96 -19.37 -4.40
N LYS A 73 7.86 -19.60 -3.09
CA LYS A 73 8.05 -20.92 -2.46
C LYS A 73 6.91 -21.25 -1.52
N LYS A 74 6.34 -22.44 -1.69
CA LYS A 74 5.40 -23.02 -0.73
C LYS A 74 6.22 -23.63 0.42
N LEU A 75 6.11 -23.07 1.62
CA LEU A 75 6.83 -23.53 2.81
C LEU A 75 6.08 -24.66 3.52
N THR A 76 4.74 -24.55 3.56
CA THR A 76 3.82 -25.57 4.08
C THR A 76 2.57 -25.59 3.17
N PRO A 77 1.63 -26.52 3.33
CA PRO A 77 0.39 -26.51 2.55
C PRO A 77 -0.34 -25.16 2.54
N SER A 78 -0.29 -24.40 3.65
CA SER A 78 -1.01 -23.13 3.82
C SER A 78 -0.11 -21.90 3.88
N VAL A 79 1.22 -22.04 3.77
CA VAL A 79 2.15 -20.90 3.89
C VAL A 79 3.03 -20.79 2.66
N ILE A 80 2.90 -19.64 1.99
CA ILE A 80 3.66 -19.27 0.79
C ILE A 80 4.57 -18.10 1.15
N LYS A 81 5.83 -18.18 0.74
CA LYS A 81 6.79 -17.08 0.84
C LYS A 81 7.16 -16.62 -0.56
N ALA A 82 7.11 -15.32 -0.78
CA ALA A 82 7.53 -14.70 -2.03
C ALA A 82 8.66 -13.70 -1.75
N ASP A 83 9.83 -13.96 -2.32
CA ASP A 83 10.95 -13.02 -2.32
C ASP A 83 10.88 -12.17 -3.59
N GLY A 84 10.58 -10.89 -3.43
CA GLY A 84 10.46 -9.94 -4.54
C GLY A 84 11.79 -9.54 -5.17
N LYS A 85 12.93 -9.83 -4.56
CA LYS A 85 14.26 -9.46 -5.10
C LYS A 85 14.35 -8.00 -5.57
N ASN A 86 13.76 -7.11 -4.77
CA ASN A 86 13.64 -5.66 -5.02
C ASN A 86 12.70 -5.27 -6.18
N CYS A 87 11.81 -6.14 -6.63
CA CYS A 87 10.73 -5.74 -7.52
C CYS A 87 9.60 -5.03 -6.76
N LEU A 88 8.61 -4.56 -7.49
CA LEU A 88 7.43 -3.91 -6.93
C LEU A 88 6.43 -4.95 -6.39
N ALA A 89 5.89 -4.70 -5.21
CA ALA A 89 4.96 -5.62 -4.54
C ALA A 89 3.73 -5.99 -5.37
N PRO A 90 3.11 -5.09 -6.17
CA PRO A 90 2.02 -5.48 -7.07
C PRO A 90 2.39 -6.58 -8.07
N VAL A 91 3.64 -6.62 -8.52
CA VAL A 91 4.14 -7.70 -9.40
C VAL A 91 4.25 -9.02 -8.63
N VAL A 92 4.76 -8.95 -7.38
CA VAL A 92 4.83 -10.14 -6.51
C VAL A 92 3.45 -10.69 -6.23
N LEU A 93 2.50 -9.82 -5.88
CA LEU A 93 1.11 -10.17 -5.59
C LEU A 93 0.42 -10.79 -6.82
N ASN A 94 0.53 -10.14 -7.97
CA ASN A 94 -0.05 -10.66 -9.21
C ASN A 94 0.42 -12.10 -9.53
N LYS A 95 1.70 -12.38 -9.28
CA LYS A 95 2.29 -13.71 -9.50
C LYS A 95 1.93 -14.72 -8.42
N SER A 96 1.67 -14.27 -7.19
CA SER A 96 1.49 -15.16 -6.02
C SER A 96 0.02 -15.43 -5.69
N ILE A 97 -0.91 -14.54 -6.04
CA ILE A 97 -2.34 -14.70 -5.74
C ILE A 97 -2.93 -16.01 -6.26
N PRO A 98 -2.65 -16.48 -7.49
CA PRO A 98 -3.20 -17.76 -7.96
C PRO A 98 -2.84 -18.95 -7.05
N GLU A 99 -1.60 -19.04 -6.59
CA GLU A 99 -1.16 -20.08 -5.68
C GLU A 99 -1.75 -19.91 -4.27
N LEU A 100 -1.86 -18.66 -3.79
CA LEU A 100 -2.52 -18.34 -2.52
C LEU A 100 -3.98 -18.77 -2.50
N VAL A 101 -4.72 -18.43 -3.56
CA VAL A 101 -6.13 -18.81 -3.73
C VAL A 101 -6.29 -20.32 -3.76
N LYS A 102 -5.45 -21.02 -4.52
CA LYS A 102 -5.43 -22.48 -4.56
C LYS A 102 -5.20 -23.07 -3.18
N ALA A 103 -4.16 -22.61 -2.49
CA ALA A 103 -3.82 -23.10 -1.15
C ALA A 103 -4.94 -22.82 -0.13
N ALA A 104 -5.61 -21.68 -0.20
CA ALA A 104 -6.73 -21.37 0.67
C ALA A 104 -7.95 -22.26 0.41
N LYS A 105 -8.28 -22.51 -0.85
CA LYS A 105 -9.38 -23.42 -1.24
C LYS A 105 -9.12 -24.89 -0.79
N GLU A 106 -7.87 -25.32 -0.86
CA GLU A 106 -7.46 -26.69 -0.46
C GLU A 106 -7.40 -26.88 1.07
N ASN A 107 -6.96 -25.86 1.81
CA ASN A 107 -6.63 -26.01 3.25
C ASN A 107 -7.54 -25.18 4.18
N GLY A 108 -8.54 -24.45 3.63
CA GLY A 108 -9.45 -23.58 4.41
C GLY A 108 -8.86 -22.22 4.76
N VAL A 109 -7.54 -22.08 4.85
CA VAL A 109 -6.80 -20.83 5.08
C VAL A 109 -5.42 -20.91 4.46
N ALA A 110 -4.93 -19.79 3.95
CA ALA A 110 -3.53 -19.69 3.49
C ALA A 110 -2.96 -18.30 3.79
N VAL A 111 -1.63 -18.22 3.88
CA VAL A 111 -0.88 -17.00 4.15
C VAL A 111 0.19 -16.81 3.09
N LEU A 112 0.29 -15.60 2.56
CA LEU A 112 1.38 -15.16 1.69
C LEU A 112 2.26 -14.15 2.44
N ALA A 113 3.50 -14.51 2.67
CA ALA A 113 4.51 -13.62 3.23
C ALA A 113 5.40 -13.08 2.11
N ILE A 114 5.40 -11.77 1.91
CA ILE A 114 6.21 -11.09 0.89
C ILE A 114 7.40 -10.41 1.57
N ILE A 115 8.59 -10.61 1.02
CA ILE A 115 9.84 -9.98 1.47
C ILE A 115 10.56 -9.31 0.31
N ASN A 116 11.48 -8.41 0.60
CA ASN A 116 12.36 -7.76 -0.37
C ASN A 116 11.60 -7.16 -1.56
N SER A 117 10.50 -6.46 -1.28
CA SER A 117 9.67 -5.79 -2.29
C SER A 117 9.38 -4.35 -1.90
N HIS A 118 9.01 -3.54 -2.87
CA HIS A 118 8.63 -2.14 -2.66
C HIS A 118 7.13 -1.97 -2.86
N HIS A 119 6.41 -1.55 -1.82
CA HIS A 119 4.98 -1.28 -1.87
C HIS A 119 4.73 0.23 -1.73
N MET A 120 4.19 0.85 -2.78
CA MET A 120 3.84 2.27 -2.82
C MET A 120 2.40 2.48 -3.34
N ALA A 121 1.63 1.41 -3.39
CA ALA A 121 0.28 1.35 -3.94
C ALA A 121 -0.77 1.21 -2.83
N ALA A 122 -2.04 1.29 -3.20
CA ALA A 122 -3.14 0.84 -2.37
C ALA A 122 -3.19 -0.69 -2.31
N MET A 123 -3.86 -1.25 -1.31
CA MET A 123 -3.94 -2.70 -1.10
C MET A 123 -5.30 -3.31 -1.47
N TRP A 124 -6.32 -2.47 -1.74
CA TRP A 124 -7.65 -3.02 -2.07
C TRP A 124 -7.65 -3.87 -3.36
N PRO A 125 -6.84 -3.59 -4.42
CA PRO A 125 -6.93 -4.36 -5.65
C PRO A 125 -6.57 -5.83 -5.45
N GLU A 126 -5.63 -6.12 -4.55
CA GLU A 126 -5.22 -7.48 -4.25
C GLU A 126 -6.24 -8.24 -3.42
N THR A 127 -6.83 -7.59 -2.42
CA THR A 127 -7.88 -8.21 -1.59
C THR A 127 -9.17 -8.38 -2.35
N GLU A 128 -9.52 -7.45 -3.24
CA GLU A 128 -10.66 -7.55 -4.14
C GLU A 128 -10.54 -8.75 -5.08
N LYS A 129 -9.40 -8.93 -5.75
CA LYS A 129 -9.13 -10.08 -6.63
C LYS A 129 -9.29 -11.42 -5.90
N ILE A 130 -8.86 -11.51 -4.64
CA ILE A 130 -9.05 -12.72 -3.84
C ILE A 130 -10.53 -12.92 -3.48
N ALA A 131 -11.24 -11.84 -3.18
CA ALA A 131 -12.67 -11.92 -2.87
C ALA A 131 -13.53 -12.29 -4.09
N GLU A 132 -13.16 -11.88 -5.29
CA GLU A 132 -13.78 -12.34 -6.56
C GLU A 132 -13.67 -13.84 -6.75
N GLU A 133 -12.63 -14.48 -6.19
CA GLU A 133 -12.44 -15.93 -6.16
C GLU A 133 -13.29 -16.66 -5.09
N GLY A 134 -14.17 -15.93 -4.40
CA GLY A 134 -15.08 -16.48 -3.36
C GLY A 134 -14.43 -16.67 -1.99
N LEU A 135 -13.31 -16.00 -1.71
CA LEU A 135 -12.55 -16.08 -0.47
C LEU A 135 -12.62 -14.76 0.30
N VAL A 136 -12.52 -14.84 1.63
CA VAL A 136 -12.28 -13.65 2.46
C VAL A 136 -10.78 -13.35 2.43
N ALA A 137 -10.42 -12.09 2.24
CA ALA A 137 -9.03 -11.64 2.19
C ALA A 137 -8.72 -10.58 3.25
N PHE A 138 -7.54 -10.68 3.84
CA PHE A 138 -6.96 -9.66 4.71
C PHE A 138 -5.53 -9.40 4.25
N ALA A 139 -5.16 -8.14 4.09
CA ALA A 139 -3.80 -7.74 3.78
C ALA A 139 -3.34 -6.63 4.73
N CYS A 140 -2.07 -6.63 5.06
CA CYS A 140 -1.44 -5.55 5.83
C CYS A 140 0.01 -5.38 5.42
N THR A 141 0.53 -4.17 5.56
CA THR A 141 1.95 -3.87 5.36
C THR A 141 2.42 -2.80 6.31
N SER A 142 3.67 -2.87 6.75
CA SER A 142 4.26 -1.81 7.56
C SER A 142 4.89 -0.75 6.67
N TYR A 143 4.96 0.48 7.19
CA TYR A 143 5.62 1.60 6.55
C TYR A 143 6.69 2.19 7.48
N LYS A 144 7.56 3.05 6.95
CA LYS A 144 8.54 3.79 7.76
C LYS A 144 7.85 4.61 8.84
N PRO A 145 8.49 4.85 10.00
CA PRO A 145 7.91 5.62 11.09
C PRO A 145 7.41 7.01 10.64
N ALA A 146 6.11 7.25 10.85
CA ALA A 146 5.42 8.50 10.51
C ALA A 146 4.25 8.80 11.46
N VAL A 147 3.86 7.84 12.31
CA VAL A 147 2.69 7.93 13.20
C VAL A 147 3.15 7.79 14.65
N ALA A 148 2.75 8.73 15.50
CA ALA A 148 2.97 8.63 16.93
C ALA A 148 1.97 7.63 17.56
N PRO A 149 2.39 6.81 18.53
CA PRO A 149 1.43 6.09 19.39
C PRO A 149 0.48 7.07 20.10
N ALA A 150 -0.70 6.61 20.49
CA ALA A 150 -1.64 7.43 21.25
C ALA A 150 -0.98 7.97 22.52
N GLY A 151 -1.04 9.29 22.71
CA GLY A 151 -0.41 9.98 23.85
C GLY A 151 1.08 10.32 23.66
N ALA A 152 1.69 9.90 22.55
CA ALA A 152 3.08 10.26 22.20
C ALA A 152 3.13 11.39 21.17
N ILE A 153 4.30 12.01 21.05
CA ILE A 153 4.57 13.10 20.08
C ILE A 153 5.67 12.75 19.08
N LYS A 154 6.24 11.55 19.18
CA LYS A 154 7.29 11.08 18.26
C LYS A 154 6.81 9.90 17.43
N PRO A 155 7.23 9.80 16.16
CA PRO A 155 6.81 8.69 15.30
C PRO A 155 7.45 7.37 15.78
N LEU A 156 6.64 6.32 15.83
CA LEU A 156 7.06 4.94 16.09
C LEU A 156 6.52 4.01 15.02
N PHE A 157 5.25 4.15 14.67
CA PHE A 157 4.60 3.33 13.65
C PHE A 157 4.67 3.99 12.28
N GLY A 158 4.57 3.20 11.23
CA GLY A 158 4.17 3.68 9.91
C GLY A 158 2.66 3.96 9.86
N THR A 159 2.17 4.37 8.71
CA THR A 159 0.73 4.46 8.44
C THR A 159 0.05 3.08 8.47
N ASN A 160 0.85 2.01 8.39
CA ASN A 160 0.52 0.61 8.61
C ASN A 160 -0.89 0.25 8.12
N PRO A 161 -1.16 0.35 6.80
CA PRO A 161 -2.49 0.14 6.26
C PRO A 161 -2.93 -1.31 6.40
N ILE A 162 -4.24 -1.49 6.46
CA ILE A 162 -4.93 -2.78 6.39
C ILE A 162 -5.96 -2.72 5.28
N SER A 163 -6.09 -3.82 4.54
CA SER A 163 -7.18 -4.02 3.60
C SER A 163 -7.91 -5.32 3.91
N PHE A 164 -9.21 -5.29 3.76
CA PHE A 164 -10.08 -6.44 3.99
C PHE A 164 -11.14 -6.51 2.90
N ALA A 165 -11.40 -7.71 2.39
CA ALA A 165 -12.43 -7.94 1.40
C ALA A 165 -13.18 -9.25 1.67
N TRP A 166 -14.49 -9.28 1.32
CA TRP A 166 -15.27 -10.51 1.31
C TRP A 166 -16.22 -10.57 0.14
N PRO A 167 -16.47 -11.78 -0.39
CA PRO A 167 -17.33 -11.99 -1.53
C PRO A 167 -18.80 -11.70 -1.19
N ARG A 168 -19.55 -11.29 -2.19
CA ARG A 168 -21.01 -11.20 -2.13
C ARG A 168 -21.63 -12.03 -3.25
N LYS A 169 -22.75 -12.69 -2.95
CA LYS A 169 -23.48 -13.45 -3.96
C LYS A 169 -24.03 -12.51 -5.04
N ASN A 170 -23.68 -12.78 -6.28
CA ASN A 170 -24.13 -12.03 -7.47
C ASN A 170 -23.86 -10.50 -7.40
N ASN A 171 -22.78 -10.09 -6.77
CA ASN A 171 -22.44 -8.68 -6.67
C ASN A 171 -20.92 -8.50 -6.50
N THR A 172 -20.41 -7.27 -6.70
CA THR A 172 -19.02 -6.93 -6.41
C THR A 172 -18.68 -7.19 -4.94
N PRO A 173 -17.48 -7.62 -4.59
CA PRO A 173 -17.04 -7.80 -3.21
C PRO A 173 -17.25 -6.54 -2.36
N VAL A 174 -17.37 -6.69 -1.06
CA VAL A 174 -17.18 -5.57 -0.13
C VAL A 174 -15.70 -5.47 0.16
N VAL A 175 -15.14 -4.28 -0.01
CA VAL A 175 -13.71 -4.03 0.18
C VAL A 175 -13.53 -2.75 0.99
N TYR A 176 -12.60 -2.76 1.92
CA TYR A 176 -12.05 -1.52 2.48
C TYR A 176 -10.53 -1.60 2.57
N ASP A 177 -9.88 -0.47 2.41
CA ASP A 177 -8.44 -0.27 2.55
C ASP A 177 -8.23 1.05 3.28
N MET A 178 -7.53 1.00 4.40
CA MET A 178 -7.35 2.19 5.24
C MET A 178 -6.02 2.18 5.97
N ALA A 179 -5.44 3.36 6.15
CA ALA A 179 -4.32 3.55 7.07
C ALA A 179 -4.78 3.34 8.53
N THR A 180 -3.87 2.91 9.40
CA THR A 180 -4.09 2.94 10.86
C THR A 180 -3.83 4.33 11.45
N ALA A 181 -3.33 5.26 10.65
CA ALA A 181 -3.30 6.69 10.91
C ALA A 181 -4.65 7.34 10.62
N SER A 182 -4.89 8.52 11.17
CA SER A 182 -6.09 9.33 10.90
C SER A 182 -6.19 9.78 9.45
N MET A 183 -5.06 9.86 8.74
CA MET A 183 -4.96 10.19 7.32
C MET A 183 -3.73 9.50 6.72
N ALA A 184 -3.77 9.16 5.44
CA ALA A 184 -2.58 8.66 4.75
C ALA A 184 -1.56 9.81 4.53
N MET A 185 -0.27 9.52 4.69
CA MET A 185 0.78 10.53 4.46
C MET A 185 0.74 11.09 3.03
N GLY A 186 0.34 10.29 2.05
CA GLY A 186 0.16 10.75 0.68
C GLY A 186 -0.93 11.82 0.55
N GLU A 187 -2.04 11.70 1.28
CA GLU A 187 -3.12 12.69 1.31
C GLU A 187 -2.67 13.99 1.98
N VAL A 188 -1.89 13.90 3.07
CA VAL A 188 -1.28 15.08 3.68
C VAL A 188 -0.35 15.80 2.69
N GLN A 189 0.43 15.05 1.90
CA GLN A 189 1.29 15.62 0.87
C GLN A 189 0.49 16.26 -0.27
N VAL A 190 -0.63 15.67 -0.68
CA VAL A 190 -1.54 16.27 -1.66
C VAL A 190 -2.16 17.55 -1.10
N ALA A 191 -2.68 17.53 0.13
CA ALA A 191 -3.26 18.71 0.78
C ALA A 191 -2.22 19.85 0.90
N LYS A 192 -0.98 19.53 1.28
CA LYS A 192 0.13 20.49 1.29
C LYS A 192 0.36 21.12 -0.09
N ARG A 193 0.45 20.30 -1.13
CA ARG A 193 0.67 20.77 -2.51
C ARG A 193 -0.46 21.67 -3.01
N GLU A 194 -1.69 21.36 -2.63
CA GLU A 194 -2.89 22.07 -3.06
C GLU A 194 -3.25 23.25 -2.18
N GLY A 195 -2.57 23.42 -1.03
CA GLY A 195 -2.82 24.51 -0.09
C GLY A 195 -4.09 24.33 0.73
N HIS A 196 -4.54 23.10 0.91
CA HIS A 196 -5.71 22.77 1.72
C HIS A 196 -5.29 22.45 3.16
N LYS A 197 -6.15 22.80 4.13
CA LYS A 197 -6.00 22.36 5.51
C LYS A 197 -6.46 20.92 5.69
N VAL A 198 -5.88 20.24 6.66
CA VAL A 198 -6.33 18.92 7.10
C VAL A 198 -7.19 19.04 8.37
N PRO A 199 -8.05 18.05 8.69
CA PRO A 199 -8.83 18.06 9.92
C PRO A 199 -7.95 18.11 11.16
N LEU A 200 -8.43 18.75 12.22
CA LEU A 200 -7.79 18.69 13.54
C LEU A 200 -7.75 17.21 14.02
N GLY A 201 -6.64 16.81 14.65
CA GLY A 201 -6.43 15.41 15.03
C GLY A 201 -5.80 14.56 13.92
N THR A 202 -5.45 15.14 12.76
CA THR A 202 -4.69 14.46 11.71
C THR A 202 -3.24 14.25 12.14
N GLY A 203 -2.63 15.22 12.79
CA GLY A 203 -1.23 15.15 13.20
C GLY A 203 -0.83 16.29 14.14
N LEU A 204 0.43 16.25 14.53
CA LEU A 204 1.06 17.24 15.40
C LEU A 204 2.23 17.91 14.69
N THR A 205 2.54 19.14 15.10
CA THR A 205 3.80 19.78 14.76
C THR A 205 4.97 19.01 15.36
N LYS A 206 6.21 19.32 14.99
CA LYS A 206 7.42 18.72 15.55
C LYS A 206 7.56 18.95 17.08
N ASP A 207 6.91 20.00 17.59
CA ASP A 207 6.89 20.34 19.02
C ASP A 207 5.72 19.71 19.78
N GLY A 208 4.94 18.84 19.13
CA GLY A 208 3.82 18.10 19.71
C GLY A 208 2.53 18.90 19.87
N LYS A 209 2.37 20.02 19.17
CA LYS A 209 1.16 20.84 19.19
C LYS A 209 0.19 20.39 18.10
N ASP A 210 -1.09 20.47 18.37
CA ASP A 210 -2.15 20.24 17.37
C ASP A 210 -2.01 21.22 16.19
N THR A 211 -2.22 20.71 14.99
CA THR A 211 -2.20 21.53 13.78
C THR A 211 -3.20 21.05 12.73
N THR A 212 -3.65 21.98 11.90
CA THR A 212 -4.40 21.71 10.67
C THR A 212 -3.57 22.02 9.41
N ASP A 213 -2.32 22.43 9.58
CA ASP A 213 -1.40 22.70 8.46
C ASP A 213 -0.68 21.40 8.04
N PRO A 214 -0.96 20.90 6.81
CA PRO A 214 -0.30 19.69 6.32
C PRO A 214 1.22 19.85 6.16
N ALA A 215 1.73 21.07 5.99
CA ALA A 215 3.16 21.32 5.92
C ALA A 215 3.86 21.05 7.25
N GLU A 216 3.28 21.50 8.36
CA GLU A 216 3.82 21.27 9.70
C GLU A 216 3.85 19.77 10.05
N ILE A 217 2.87 18.98 9.56
CA ILE A 217 2.87 17.53 9.73
C ILE A 217 3.94 16.86 8.86
N ALA A 218 4.01 17.23 7.57
CA ALA A 218 4.89 16.60 6.60
C ALA A 218 6.37 16.94 6.81
N ASP A 219 6.68 18.13 7.31
CA ASP A 219 8.04 18.67 7.39
C ASP A 219 8.64 18.56 8.81
N GLY A 220 8.46 17.42 9.44
CA GLY A 220 9.06 17.10 10.73
C GLY A 220 8.07 16.93 11.89
N GLY A 221 6.78 17.10 11.62
CA GLY A 221 5.71 16.71 12.51
C GLY A 221 5.42 15.20 12.45
N VAL A 222 4.27 14.81 12.95
CA VAL A 222 3.88 13.40 13.04
C VAL A 222 2.37 13.24 12.84
N LEU A 223 1.96 12.17 12.18
CA LEU A 223 0.57 11.76 12.11
C LEU A 223 0.09 11.19 13.44
N LEU A 224 -1.21 11.28 13.68
CA LEU A 224 -1.88 10.62 14.78
C LEU A 224 -2.60 9.35 14.31
N PRO A 225 -2.79 8.34 15.18
CA PRO A 225 -3.56 7.15 14.85
C PRO A 225 -5.06 7.46 14.83
N PHE A 226 -5.83 6.81 13.97
CA PHE A 226 -7.27 6.95 13.99
C PHE A 226 -7.86 6.46 15.33
N GLY A 227 -8.86 7.16 15.88
CA GLY A 227 -9.49 6.76 17.14
C GLY A 227 -8.51 6.55 18.31
N GLY A 228 -7.39 7.27 18.31
CA GLY A 228 -6.40 7.25 19.38
C GLY A 228 -5.79 5.87 19.63
N TYR A 229 -6.01 5.29 20.82
CA TYR A 229 -5.43 3.99 21.19
C TYR A 229 -5.90 2.82 20.31
N LYS A 230 -7.09 2.91 19.68
CA LYS A 230 -7.61 1.86 18.78
C LYS A 230 -6.73 1.70 17.55
N GLY A 231 -6.45 2.80 16.86
CA GLY A 231 -5.53 2.82 15.73
C GLY A 231 -4.10 2.45 16.14
N SER A 232 -3.64 2.89 17.32
CA SER A 232 -2.33 2.48 17.85
C SER A 232 -2.22 0.97 18.06
N GLY A 233 -3.28 0.34 18.60
CA GLY A 233 -3.30 -1.12 18.78
C GLY A 233 -3.23 -1.87 17.47
N ILE A 234 -3.98 -1.43 16.45
CA ILE A 234 -3.93 -2.02 15.11
C ILE A 234 -2.57 -1.77 14.44
N ALA A 235 -2.02 -0.55 14.54
CA ALA A 235 -0.70 -0.23 14.00
C ALA A 235 0.41 -1.10 14.59
N MET A 236 0.35 -1.36 15.90
CA MET A 236 1.26 -2.28 16.60
C MET A 236 1.10 -3.71 16.08
N THR A 237 -0.13 -4.19 15.92
CA THR A 237 -0.43 -5.51 15.38
C THR A 237 0.14 -5.68 13.97
N VAL A 238 -0.04 -4.70 13.09
CA VAL A 238 0.53 -4.72 11.72
C VAL A 238 2.06 -4.76 11.78
N SER A 239 2.70 -3.90 12.60
CA SER A 239 4.16 -3.91 12.74
C SER A 239 4.66 -5.25 13.25
N TYR A 240 4.03 -5.82 14.28
CA TYR A 240 4.41 -7.11 14.84
C TYR A 240 4.24 -8.24 13.80
N THR A 241 3.11 -8.30 13.14
CA THR A 241 2.83 -9.29 12.08
C THR A 241 3.87 -9.22 10.97
N HIS A 242 4.19 -8.01 10.50
CA HIS A 242 5.18 -7.82 9.43
C HIS A 242 6.60 -8.23 9.85
N LEU A 243 6.96 -8.07 11.12
CA LEU A 243 8.28 -8.43 11.64
C LEU A 243 8.41 -9.92 11.98
N THR A 244 7.32 -10.62 12.28
CA THR A 244 7.34 -11.98 12.85
C THR A 244 6.83 -13.07 11.95
N LEU A 245 5.99 -12.78 10.93
CA LEU A 245 5.67 -13.76 9.90
C LEU A 245 6.95 -14.21 9.18
N PRO A 246 6.98 -15.42 8.54
CA PRO A 246 8.21 -16.15 8.19
C PRO A 246 9.15 -15.41 7.23
N THR A 247 9.31 -14.15 7.48
CA THR A 247 10.27 -13.24 6.86
C THR A 247 11.61 -13.27 7.59
N LYS A 248 11.60 -13.50 8.90
CA LYS A 248 12.78 -13.71 9.76
C LYS A 248 12.43 -14.71 10.85
N ARG A 249 13.43 -15.32 11.46
CA ARG A 249 13.30 -16.33 12.51
C ARG A 249 12.19 -15.98 13.50
N ILE A 250 11.25 -16.91 13.67
CA ILE A 250 10.41 -16.97 14.84
C ILE A 250 11.37 -17.22 16.02
N VAL A 251 11.41 -16.28 16.95
CA VAL A 251 12.14 -16.46 18.20
C VAL A 251 11.34 -17.41 19.07
#